data_b0b4998278754470b765adb0991b249f
#
_entry.id   b0b4998278754470b765adb0991b249f
#
_cell.length_a   1.000
_cell.length_b   1.000
_cell.length_c   1.000
_cell.angle_alpha   90.00
_cell.angle_beta   90.00
_cell.angle_gamma   90.00
#
_symmetry.space_group_name_H-M   'P 1'
#
loop_
_entity.id
_entity.type
_entity.pdbx_description
1 polymer ?
#
loop_
_entity_poly.entity_id
_entity_poly.type
_entity_poly.pdbx_seq_one_letter_code
_entity_poly.pdbx_strand_id
1 'polypeptide(L)'
;SYYSDCGQLKERIMGQKINPTGFRLATNKNWSSRWYSNSKNFAVLLNNDIKVREFLNKKLVNAAVSRILIERPAKNAKITIFSARPGIVIGKKGEDIESLRSSIQDLMGIPVQLNIEEVRKPEIGATLVAQSIAQQLEKRVMFRRAMKRAMQNAMRLGAQGIKIMSSGRLNG
;
A
#
# COMPACT_ATOMS: atom_id res chain seq x y z
N SER A 1 -29.73 -24.75 8.16
CA SER A 1 -29.42 -23.95 9.36
C SER A 1 -28.22 -23.03 9.18
N TYR A 2 -28.02 -22.40 8.00
CA TYR A 2 -26.89 -21.50 7.69
C TYR A 2 -27.35 -20.05 7.44
N TYR A 3 -28.59 -19.69 7.75
CA TYR A 3 -29.15 -18.36 7.45
C TYR A 3 -29.42 -17.48 8.68
N SER A 4 -29.09 -17.94 9.89
CA SER A 4 -29.39 -17.18 11.12
C SER A 4 -28.30 -16.21 11.62
N ASP A 5 -27.09 -16.27 11.07
CA ASP A 5 -25.99 -15.40 11.56
C ASP A 5 -25.84 -14.07 10.83
N CYS A 6 -26.54 -13.86 9.72
CA CYS A 6 -26.43 -12.61 8.96
C CYS A 6 -27.20 -11.42 9.59
N GLY A 7 -28.13 -11.70 10.52
CA GLY A 7 -28.94 -10.68 11.18
C GLY A 7 -28.26 -9.94 12.33
N GLN A 8 -27.35 -10.60 13.02
CA GLN A 8 -26.71 -9.99 14.22
C GLN A 8 -25.51 -9.09 13.92
N LEU A 9 -24.94 -9.17 12.71
CA LEU A 9 -23.84 -8.30 12.30
C LEU A 9 -24.28 -6.88 11.91
N LYS A 10 -25.57 -6.66 11.61
CA LYS A 10 -26.11 -5.34 11.23
C LYS A 10 -26.29 -4.39 12.40
N GLU A 11 -26.48 -4.88 13.61
CA GLU A 11 -26.77 -4.02 14.78
C GLU A 11 -25.52 -3.42 15.44
N ARG A 12 -24.33 -3.85 15.09
CA ARG A 12 -23.07 -3.32 15.66
C ARG A 12 -22.38 -2.21 14.87
N ILE A 13 -22.95 -1.78 13.74
CA ILE A 13 -22.39 -0.67 12.95
C ILE A 13 -22.99 0.65 13.46
N MET A 14 -22.63 1.03 14.66
CA MET A 14 -22.90 2.36 15.17
C MET A 14 -21.82 3.32 14.63
N GLY A 15 -22.21 4.14 13.68
CA GLY A 15 -21.39 5.19 13.09
C GLY A 15 -20.51 4.72 11.90
N GLN A 16 -20.89 5.14 10.72
CA GLN A 16 -20.07 4.95 9.53
C GLN A 16 -18.90 5.93 9.55
N LYS A 17 -17.68 5.40 9.47
CA LYS A 17 -16.46 6.22 9.37
C LYS A 17 -16.12 6.44 7.90
N ILE A 18 -15.95 7.70 7.53
CA ILE A 18 -15.50 8.05 6.18
C ILE A 18 -14.06 7.58 5.95
N ASN A 19 -13.75 7.22 4.70
CA ASN A 19 -12.37 6.88 4.34
C ASN A 19 -11.45 8.09 4.55
N PRO A 20 -10.38 7.99 5.33
CA PRO A 20 -9.52 9.13 5.66
C PRO A 20 -8.80 9.73 4.44
N THR A 21 -8.48 8.92 3.43
CA THR A 21 -7.92 9.41 2.18
C THR A 21 -8.98 10.13 1.36
N GLY A 22 -10.19 9.58 1.27
CA GLY A 22 -11.32 10.21 0.58
C GLY A 22 -11.68 11.57 1.14
N PHE A 23 -11.70 11.70 2.48
CA PHE A 23 -11.97 12.97 3.16
C PHE A 23 -10.92 14.06 2.88
N ARG A 24 -9.68 13.67 2.60
CA ARG A 24 -8.56 14.58 2.39
C ARG A 24 -8.17 14.78 0.92
N LEU A 25 -8.94 14.21 0.00
CA LEU A 25 -8.74 14.47 -1.43
C LEU A 25 -8.93 15.94 -1.74
N ALA A 26 -8.14 16.46 -2.69
CA ALA A 26 -8.05 17.86 -3.07
C ALA A 26 -7.54 18.85 -2.00
N THR A 27 -7.34 18.41 -0.75
CA THR A 27 -6.73 19.25 0.28
C THR A 27 -5.22 18.94 0.39
N ASN A 28 -4.87 17.77 0.93
CA ASN A 28 -3.46 17.35 1.11
C ASN A 28 -3.17 15.93 0.61
N LYS A 29 -4.18 15.24 0.09
CA LYS A 29 -4.06 13.91 -0.53
C LYS A 29 -4.52 13.95 -1.97
N ASN A 30 -3.86 13.16 -2.80
CA ASN A 30 -4.22 12.95 -4.19
C ASN A 30 -4.55 11.48 -4.43
N TRP A 31 -5.26 11.23 -5.53
CA TRP A 31 -5.56 9.88 -6.00
C TRP A 31 -4.27 9.09 -6.28
N SER A 32 -4.32 7.80 -6.01
CA SER A 32 -3.23 6.89 -6.36
C SER A 32 -3.31 6.37 -7.80
N SER A 33 -4.44 6.52 -8.47
CA SER A 33 -4.57 6.36 -9.92
C SER A 33 -5.02 7.68 -10.51
N ARG A 34 -4.27 8.22 -11.46
CA ARG A 34 -4.48 9.53 -12.07
C ARG A 34 -4.67 9.36 -13.56
N TRP A 35 -5.89 9.10 -13.98
CA TRP A 35 -6.25 8.96 -15.38
C TRP A 35 -7.76 9.18 -15.56
N TYR A 36 -8.16 9.42 -16.78
CA TYR A 36 -9.54 9.53 -17.19
C TYR A 36 -9.85 8.52 -18.29
N SER A 37 -11.04 7.96 -18.29
CA SER A 37 -11.54 7.08 -19.35
C SER A 37 -13.05 7.17 -19.48
N ASN A 38 -13.55 6.83 -20.66
CA ASN A 38 -14.98 6.73 -20.91
C ASN A 38 -15.59 5.59 -20.09
N SER A 39 -16.86 5.70 -19.76
CA SER A 39 -17.64 4.75 -18.98
C SER A 39 -17.49 3.29 -19.48
N LYS A 40 -17.42 3.06 -20.79
CA LYS A 40 -17.26 1.73 -21.40
C LYS A 40 -15.93 1.05 -21.04
N ASN A 41 -14.84 1.80 -20.97
CA ASN A 41 -13.50 1.28 -20.77
C ASN A 41 -13.03 1.38 -19.31
N PHE A 42 -13.72 2.17 -18.50
CA PHE A 42 -13.34 2.46 -17.11
C PHE A 42 -13.16 1.19 -16.27
N ALA A 43 -14.14 0.27 -16.33
CA ALA A 43 -14.11 -0.96 -15.54
C ALA A 43 -12.91 -1.86 -15.87
N VAL A 44 -12.56 -1.97 -17.16
CA VAL A 44 -11.42 -2.78 -17.63
C VAL A 44 -10.10 -2.18 -17.13
N LEU A 45 -9.92 -0.87 -17.28
CA LEU A 45 -8.71 -0.17 -16.87
C LEU A 45 -8.53 -0.21 -15.34
N LEU A 46 -9.61 -0.02 -14.59
CA LEU A 46 -9.59 -0.11 -13.12
C LEU A 46 -9.21 -1.52 -12.66
N ASN A 47 -9.76 -2.55 -13.28
CA ASN A 47 -9.44 -3.94 -12.94
C ASN A 47 -7.98 -4.27 -13.21
N ASN A 48 -7.43 -3.76 -14.31
CA ASN A 48 -6.00 -3.89 -14.60
C ASN A 48 -5.13 -3.19 -13.55
N ASP A 49 -5.50 -1.99 -13.12
CA ASP A 49 -4.77 -1.27 -12.05
C ASP A 49 -4.80 -2.03 -10.72
N ILE A 50 -5.92 -2.65 -10.37
CA ILE A 50 -6.04 -3.46 -9.15
C ILE A 50 -5.12 -4.68 -9.23
N LYS A 51 -5.14 -5.42 -10.35
CA LYS A 51 -4.27 -6.58 -10.57
C LYS A 51 -2.79 -6.22 -10.49
N VAL A 52 -2.40 -5.10 -11.09
CA VAL A 52 -1.00 -4.62 -11.04
C VAL A 52 -0.60 -4.26 -9.61
N ARG A 53 -1.46 -3.60 -8.84
CA ARG A 53 -1.19 -3.29 -7.42
C ARG A 53 -1.03 -4.54 -6.58
N GLU A 54 -1.91 -5.52 -6.75
CA GLU A 54 -1.81 -6.80 -6.04
C GLU A 54 -0.53 -7.55 -6.39
N PHE A 55 -0.19 -7.60 -7.68
CA PHE A 55 1.04 -8.23 -8.15
C PHE A 55 2.29 -7.57 -7.55
N LEU A 56 2.36 -6.23 -7.62
CA LEU A 56 3.47 -5.47 -7.05
C LEU A 56 3.57 -5.62 -5.53
N ASN A 57 2.45 -5.57 -4.82
CA ASN A 57 2.45 -5.76 -3.37
C ASN A 57 2.91 -7.16 -2.96
N LYS A 58 2.55 -8.20 -3.73
CA LYS A 58 3.01 -9.57 -3.48
C LYS A 58 4.51 -9.74 -3.78
N LYS A 59 4.99 -9.19 -4.89
CA LYS A 59 6.39 -9.35 -5.32
C LYS A 59 7.36 -8.49 -4.49
N LEU A 60 6.93 -7.32 -4.04
CA LEU A 60 7.76 -6.32 -3.36
C LEU A 60 7.55 -6.26 -1.83
N VAL A 61 7.16 -7.36 -1.20
CA VAL A 61 6.95 -7.43 0.28
C VAL A 61 8.19 -6.96 1.06
N ASN A 62 9.38 -7.32 0.59
CA ASN A 62 10.65 -6.98 1.25
C ASN A 62 11.15 -5.56 0.97
N ALA A 63 10.60 -4.91 -0.05
CA ALA A 63 11.02 -3.57 -0.47
C ALA A 63 10.36 -2.44 0.32
N ALA A 64 9.44 -2.76 1.24
CA ALA A 64 8.72 -1.78 2.05
C ALA A 64 8.09 -0.68 1.19
N VAL A 65 7.14 -1.06 0.33
CA VAL A 65 6.42 -0.15 -0.56
C VAL A 65 5.40 0.66 0.24
N SER A 66 5.48 1.98 0.15
CA SER A 66 4.57 2.90 0.81
C SER A 66 3.28 3.11 0.01
N ARG A 67 3.43 3.45 -1.27
CA ARG A 67 2.32 3.65 -2.21
C ARG A 67 2.76 3.40 -3.64
N ILE A 68 1.81 3.11 -4.50
CA ILE A 68 2.00 2.94 -5.93
C ILE A 68 1.10 3.95 -6.64
N LEU A 69 1.69 4.83 -7.43
CA LEU A 69 0.99 5.81 -8.25
C LEU A 69 0.94 5.29 -9.68
N ILE A 70 -0.24 5.27 -10.27
CA ILE A 70 -0.45 4.86 -11.66
C ILE A 70 -1.01 6.04 -12.44
N GLU A 71 -0.31 6.44 -13.48
CA GLU A 71 -0.70 7.47 -14.42
C GLU A 71 -0.81 6.86 -15.81
N ARG A 72 -1.83 7.25 -16.58
CA ARG A 72 -2.04 6.76 -17.95
C ARG A 72 -2.09 7.94 -18.92
N PRO A 73 -0.94 8.50 -19.29
CA PRO A 73 -0.89 9.51 -20.33
C PRO A 73 -1.07 8.82 -21.69
N ALA A 74 -2.22 9.05 -22.33
CA ALA A 74 -2.57 8.50 -23.66
C ALA A 74 -2.43 6.96 -23.77
N LYS A 75 -1.46 6.48 -24.56
CA LYS A 75 -1.27 5.05 -24.87
C LYS A 75 -0.29 4.32 -23.93
N ASN A 76 0.36 5.03 -23.03
CA ASN A 76 1.38 4.49 -22.13
C ASN A 76 0.88 4.47 -20.68
N ALA A 77 1.46 3.62 -19.84
CA ALA A 77 1.28 3.69 -18.40
C ALA A 77 2.59 4.08 -17.72
N LYS A 78 2.51 5.02 -16.79
CA LYS A 78 3.61 5.40 -15.92
C LYS A 78 3.28 4.96 -14.49
N ILE A 79 4.11 4.10 -13.93
CA ILE A 79 3.93 3.57 -12.58
C ILE A 79 5.08 4.07 -11.73
N THR A 80 4.77 4.85 -10.70
CA THR A 80 5.76 5.33 -9.74
C THR A 80 5.59 4.57 -8.42
N ILE A 81 6.63 3.88 -8.01
CA ILE A 81 6.69 3.08 -6.78
C ILE A 81 7.45 3.86 -5.72
N PHE A 82 6.77 4.22 -4.63
CA PHE A 82 7.39 4.86 -3.47
C PHE A 82 7.83 3.78 -2.48
N SER A 83 9.13 3.60 -2.32
CA SER A 83 9.73 2.56 -1.49
C SER A 83 10.68 3.16 -0.46
N ALA A 84 10.76 2.53 0.71
CA ALA A 84 11.78 2.83 1.72
C ALA A 84 13.16 2.20 1.40
N ARG A 85 13.17 1.20 0.50
CA ARG A 85 14.38 0.46 0.13
C ARG A 85 14.46 0.31 -1.39
N PRO A 86 14.75 1.39 -2.13
CA PRO A 86 14.75 1.37 -3.59
C PRO A 86 15.76 0.38 -4.17
N GLY A 87 16.89 0.14 -3.51
CA GLY A 87 17.90 -0.81 -3.97
C GLY A 87 17.39 -2.25 -4.10
N ILE A 88 16.42 -2.67 -3.29
CA ILE A 88 15.81 -4.00 -3.39
C ILE A 88 14.89 -4.10 -4.63
N VAL A 89 14.27 -3.00 -5.01
CA VAL A 89 13.38 -2.97 -6.19
C VAL A 89 14.19 -2.94 -7.49
N ILE A 90 15.30 -2.20 -7.49
CA ILE A 90 16.17 -2.07 -8.66
C ILE A 90 16.93 -3.37 -8.94
N GLY A 91 17.35 -4.06 -7.86
CA GLY A 91 18.11 -5.29 -7.96
C GLY A 91 19.55 -5.10 -8.42
N LYS A 92 20.24 -6.21 -8.65
CA LYS A 92 21.61 -6.19 -9.16
C LYS A 92 21.60 -5.73 -10.62
N LYS A 93 22.35 -4.66 -10.93
CA LYS A 93 22.49 -4.10 -12.29
C LYS A 93 21.16 -3.72 -12.99
N GLY A 94 20.04 -3.63 -12.26
CA GLY A 94 18.75 -3.28 -12.84
C GLY A 94 17.98 -4.44 -13.47
N GLU A 95 18.41 -5.68 -13.31
CA GLU A 95 17.72 -6.86 -13.89
C GLU A 95 16.32 -7.07 -13.31
N ASP A 96 16.18 -6.83 -11.99
CA ASP A 96 14.88 -7.02 -11.32
C ASP A 96 13.84 -6.00 -11.78
N ILE A 97 14.23 -4.75 -12.00
CA ILE A 97 13.30 -3.71 -12.50
C ILE A 97 12.85 -3.99 -13.94
N GLU A 98 13.75 -4.48 -14.80
CA GLU A 98 13.39 -4.85 -16.18
C GLU A 98 12.45 -6.07 -16.21
N SER A 99 12.72 -7.07 -15.39
CA SER A 99 11.83 -8.22 -15.22
C SER A 99 10.45 -7.81 -14.69
N LEU A 100 10.40 -6.87 -13.73
CA LEU A 100 9.14 -6.30 -13.23
C LEU A 100 8.40 -5.55 -14.33
N ARG A 101 9.10 -4.73 -15.10
CA ARG A 101 8.53 -3.95 -16.19
C ARG A 101 7.89 -4.87 -17.24
N SER A 102 8.60 -5.91 -17.68
CA SER A 102 8.08 -6.89 -18.64
C SER A 102 6.82 -7.58 -18.11
N SER A 103 6.85 -8.06 -16.85
CA SER A 103 5.70 -8.73 -16.25
C SER A 103 4.46 -7.81 -16.13
N ILE A 104 4.66 -6.52 -15.84
CA ILE A 104 3.56 -5.56 -15.75
C ILE A 104 3.05 -5.20 -17.15
N GLN A 105 3.93 -5.08 -18.11
CA GLN A 105 3.57 -4.83 -19.51
C GLN A 105 2.68 -5.94 -20.06
N ASP A 106 2.99 -7.20 -19.75
CA ASP A 106 2.18 -8.36 -20.13
C ASP A 106 0.79 -8.31 -19.47
N LEU A 107 0.74 -7.90 -18.18
CA LEU A 107 -0.54 -7.76 -17.46
C LEU A 107 -1.41 -6.61 -17.97
N MET A 108 -0.81 -5.50 -18.40
CA MET A 108 -1.54 -4.30 -18.83
C MET A 108 -1.82 -4.26 -20.33
N GLY A 109 -1.05 -5.01 -21.13
CA GLY A 109 -1.13 -4.99 -22.60
C GLY A 109 -0.71 -3.67 -23.24
N ILE A 110 -0.03 -2.78 -22.52
CA ILE A 110 0.43 -1.46 -22.97
C ILE A 110 1.86 -1.20 -22.52
N PRO A 111 2.62 -0.34 -23.22
CA PRO A 111 3.97 0.02 -22.78
C PRO A 111 3.96 0.66 -21.39
N VAL A 112 4.85 0.19 -20.51
CA VAL A 112 4.92 0.64 -19.11
C VAL A 112 6.27 1.29 -18.84
N GLN A 113 6.25 2.45 -18.23
CA GLN A 113 7.41 3.10 -17.64
C GLN A 113 7.37 2.94 -16.13
N LEU A 114 8.41 2.34 -15.54
CA LEU A 114 8.56 2.22 -14.10
C LEU A 114 9.51 3.30 -13.57
N ASN A 115 9.03 4.03 -12.57
CA ASN A 115 9.84 4.97 -11.79
C ASN A 115 9.86 4.52 -10.34
N ILE A 116 11.01 4.65 -9.69
CA ILE A 116 11.17 4.33 -8.27
C ILE A 116 11.57 5.63 -7.55
N GLU A 117 10.82 5.97 -6.52
CA GLU A 117 11.08 7.11 -5.66
C GLU A 117 11.33 6.66 -4.23
N GLU A 118 12.35 7.21 -3.61
CA GLU A 118 12.69 6.93 -2.22
C GLU A 118 11.81 7.72 -1.26
N VAL A 119 11.33 7.05 -0.22
CA VAL A 119 10.63 7.67 0.91
C VAL A 119 11.66 8.10 1.95
N ARG A 120 11.93 9.40 2.05
CA ARG A 120 12.97 9.97 2.96
C ARG A 120 12.75 9.64 4.44
N LYS A 121 11.48 9.59 4.91
CA LYS A 121 11.13 9.33 6.32
C LYS A 121 10.13 8.17 6.42
N PRO A 122 10.58 6.91 6.27
CA PRO A 122 9.69 5.75 6.26
C PRO A 122 8.97 5.53 7.60
N GLU A 123 9.58 5.92 8.70
CA GLU A 123 9.05 5.72 10.07
C GLU A 123 7.89 6.68 10.42
N ILE A 124 7.58 7.66 9.57
CA ILE A 124 6.38 8.51 9.68
C ILE A 124 5.25 7.97 8.79
N GLY A 125 5.58 7.15 7.81
CA GLY A 125 4.60 6.54 6.90
C GLY A 125 3.76 5.46 7.59
N ALA A 126 2.47 5.70 7.80
CA ALA A 126 1.60 4.78 8.53
C ALA A 126 1.61 3.36 7.95
N THR A 127 1.58 3.21 6.63
CA THR A 127 1.63 1.92 5.93
C THR A 127 2.92 1.17 6.23
N LEU A 128 4.07 1.86 6.16
CA LEU A 128 5.39 1.26 6.40
C LEU A 128 5.58 0.88 7.87
N VAL A 129 5.09 1.71 8.78
CA VAL A 129 5.11 1.39 10.23
C VAL A 129 4.26 0.16 10.53
N ALA A 130 3.06 0.06 9.96
CA ALA A 130 2.20 -1.10 10.14
C ALA A 130 2.85 -2.39 9.59
N GLN A 131 3.43 -2.34 8.39
CA GLN A 131 4.17 -3.47 7.81
C GLN A 131 5.38 -3.89 8.67
N SER A 132 6.12 -2.90 9.19
CA SER A 132 7.26 -3.18 10.07
C SER A 132 6.84 -3.86 11.37
N ILE A 133 5.72 -3.44 11.97
CA ILE A 133 5.17 -4.09 13.17
C ILE A 133 4.72 -5.51 12.84
N ALA A 134 3.98 -5.71 11.72
CA ALA A 134 3.53 -7.03 11.29
C ALA A 134 4.70 -8.01 11.12
N GLN A 135 5.74 -7.60 10.41
CA GLN A 135 6.96 -8.40 10.23
C GLN A 135 7.68 -8.74 11.55
N GLN A 136 7.65 -7.84 12.54
CA GLN A 136 8.21 -8.12 13.86
C GLN A 136 7.35 -9.15 14.63
N LEU A 137 6.03 -9.07 14.51
CA LEU A 137 5.12 -10.05 15.10
C LEU A 137 5.27 -11.45 14.47
N GLU A 138 5.42 -11.53 13.16
CA GLU A 138 5.74 -12.78 12.44
C GLU A 138 7.04 -13.42 12.95
N LYS A 139 8.04 -12.59 13.27
CA LYS A 139 9.30 -13.00 13.91
C LYS A 139 9.18 -13.28 15.42
N ARG A 140 7.96 -13.39 15.94
CA ARG A 140 7.64 -13.65 17.36
C ARG A 140 8.22 -12.63 18.35
N VAL A 141 8.44 -11.39 17.91
CA VAL A 141 8.77 -10.27 18.81
C VAL A 141 7.53 -9.90 19.62
N MET A 142 7.71 -9.67 20.93
CA MET A 142 6.63 -9.30 21.84
C MET A 142 5.91 -8.04 21.34
N PHE A 143 4.58 -8.09 21.18
CA PHE A 143 3.79 -7.02 20.57
C PHE A 143 3.93 -5.68 21.29
N ARG A 144 3.97 -5.67 22.64
CA ARG A 144 4.19 -4.46 23.44
C ARG A 144 5.52 -3.78 23.10
N ARG A 145 6.58 -4.57 22.91
CA ARG A 145 7.92 -4.05 22.57
C ARG A 145 7.94 -3.50 21.15
N ALA A 146 7.33 -4.21 20.19
CA ALA A 146 7.25 -3.76 18.80
C ALA A 146 6.50 -2.43 18.67
N MET A 147 5.31 -2.31 19.30
CA MET A 147 4.53 -1.09 19.28
C MET A 147 5.23 0.08 19.99
N LYS A 148 5.84 -0.15 21.17
CA LYS A 148 6.56 0.90 21.90
C LYS A 148 7.73 1.45 21.10
N ARG A 149 8.49 0.56 20.45
CA ARG A 149 9.61 0.95 19.59
C ARG A 149 9.16 1.78 18.39
N ALA A 150 8.07 1.36 17.74
CA ALA A 150 7.50 2.10 16.61
C ALA A 150 7.02 3.49 17.03
N MET A 151 6.36 3.62 18.19
CA MET A 151 5.94 4.92 18.73
C MET A 151 7.13 5.83 19.02
N GLN A 152 8.17 5.32 19.67
CA GLN A 152 9.36 6.10 20.00
C GLN A 152 10.09 6.58 18.75
N ASN A 153 10.23 5.74 17.72
CA ASN A 153 10.87 6.10 16.46
C ASN A 153 10.08 7.21 15.73
N ALA A 154 8.76 7.07 15.64
CA ALA A 154 7.93 8.06 14.98
C ALA A 154 7.98 9.43 15.69
N MET A 155 7.92 9.45 17.03
CA MET A 155 8.01 10.69 17.81
C MET A 155 9.39 11.34 17.67
N ARG A 156 10.47 10.56 17.65
CA ARG A 156 11.84 11.07 17.46
C ARG A 156 12.02 11.76 16.11
N LEU A 157 11.31 11.33 15.08
CA LEU A 157 11.36 11.92 13.73
C LEU A 157 10.41 13.11 13.53
N GLY A 158 9.75 13.54 14.60
CA GLY A 158 8.93 14.75 14.60
C GLY A 158 7.45 14.49 14.30
N ALA A 159 6.95 13.27 14.49
CA ALA A 159 5.51 13.05 14.48
C ALA A 159 4.85 13.73 15.69
N GLN A 160 3.74 14.43 15.48
CA GLN A 160 3.00 15.11 16.54
C GLN A 160 2.24 14.12 17.45
N GLY A 161 1.94 12.93 16.93
CA GLY A 161 1.27 11.87 17.66
C GLY A 161 1.12 10.63 16.80
N ILE A 162 0.95 9.48 17.45
CA ILE A 162 0.73 8.20 16.80
C ILE A 162 -0.25 7.36 17.60
N LYS A 163 -1.14 6.66 16.91
CA LYS A 163 -2.03 5.66 17.49
C LYS A 163 -1.81 4.33 16.78
N ILE A 164 -1.43 3.30 17.54
CA ILE A 164 -1.23 1.95 17.03
C ILE A 164 -2.24 1.03 17.70
N MET A 165 -2.96 0.25 16.91
CA MET A 165 -3.89 -0.76 17.39
C MET A 165 -3.48 -2.11 16.80
N SER A 166 -3.37 -3.11 17.66
CA SER A 166 -3.09 -4.48 17.27
C SER A 166 -4.14 -5.37 17.91
N SER A 167 -4.73 -6.27 17.13
CA SER A 167 -5.76 -7.20 17.59
C SER A 167 -5.44 -8.62 17.15
N GLY A 168 -5.95 -9.60 17.88
CA GLY A 168 -5.72 -11.00 17.62
C GLY A 168 -5.25 -11.76 18.86
N ARG A 169 -4.88 -13.02 18.69
CA ARG A 169 -4.36 -13.87 19.77
C ARG A 169 -2.87 -13.61 19.99
N LEU A 170 -2.54 -12.54 20.72
CA LEU A 170 -1.18 -12.04 20.88
C LEU A 170 -0.44 -12.61 22.11
N ASN A 171 -1.13 -13.25 23.05
CA ASN A 171 -0.59 -13.77 24.31
C ASN A 171 -1.22 -15.12 24.73
N GLY A 172 -1.48 -15.97 23.81
CA GLY A 172 -1.98 -17.32 24.11
C GLY A 172 -3.47 -17.46 24.05
#